data_a263f807a365795e3aca18867b1d4e08
#
_entry.id   a263f807a365795e3aca18867b1d4e08
#
_cell.length_a   1.000
_cell.length_b   1.000
_cell.length_c   1.000
_cell.angle_alpha   90.00
_cell.angle_beta   90.00
_cell.angle_gamma   90.00
#
_symmetry.space_group_name_H-M   'P 1'
#
loop_
_entity.id
_entity.type
_entity.pdbx_description
1 polymer ?
#
loop_
_entity_poly.entity_id
_entity_poly.type
_entity_poly.pdbx_seq_one_letter_code
_entity_poly.pdbx_strand_id
1 'polypeptide(L)'
;MHKSNLHRRKFLKGLSATSGYAIAAPYVKTSHSAGRLLLGIWDHWIPGANDVLENILVSWGENNGVEIKVDFITSVGNKLLLTAQAESRAKTGHDIFSMPTWFCSIFKHRLESIDEVVEDIIDKHGTLLASAQFYAHLDGHWRGAPAPTGSFFDAMVSRFDLFKEHAGIDLQAMFPANENRDTNLINDWTWDAFLIAAENLYDAGKPFGATIGATPDSRWLSALFTSYGAELVNKDGDIT
;
A
#
# COMPACT_ATOMS: atom_id res chain seq x y z
N MET A 1 65.20 -34.31 -1.52
CA MET A 1 63.93 -33.69 -1.96
C MET A 1 62.85 -34.07 -0.98
N HIS A 2 62.51 -33.17 -0.07
CA HIS A 2 61.50 -33.40 1.00
C HIS A 2 60.27 -32.62 0.62
N LYS A 3 59.17 -33.31 0.21
CA LYS A 3 57.89 -32.72 -0.08
C LYS A 3 57.13 -32.51 1.24
N SER A 4 56.96 -31.27 1.69
CA SER A 4 56.14 -30.93 2.83
C SER A 4 54.65 -30.98 2.41
N ASN A 5 53.97 -31.98 2.87
CA ASN A 5 52.49 -32.04 2.78
C ASN A 5 51.92 -31.03 3.79
N LEU A 6 51.58 -29.84 3.31
CA LEU A 6 50.71 -28.91 4.06
C LEU A 6 49.30 -29.52 4.17
N HIS A 7 48.96 -29.97 5.36
CA HIS A 7 47.70 -30.60 5.64
C HIS A 7 46.54 -29.64 5.38
N ARG A 8 45.72 -29.98 4.43
CA ARG A 8 44.47 -29.30 4.04
C ARG A 8 43.60 -28.90 5.26
N ARG A 9 43.66 -29.66 6.35
CA ARG A 9 43.01 -29.38 7.65
C ARG A 9 43.58 -28.14 8.38
N LYS A 10 44.82 -27.77 8.21
CA LYS A 10 45.40 -26.56 8.82
C LYS A 10 45.02 -25.31 8.06
N PHE A 11 44.88 -25.42 6.74
CA PHE A 11 44.39 -24.32 5.90
C PHE A 11 42.92 -24.01 6.18
N LEU A 12 42.05 -25.02 6.30
CA LEU A 12 40.65 -24.84 6.62
C LEU A 12 40.42 -24.32 8.05
N LYS A 13 41.25 -24.64 9.01
CA LYS A 13 41.18 -24.06 10.37
C LYS A 13 41.64 -22.60 10.41
N GLY A 14 42.51 -22.19 9.53
CA GLY A 14 42.90 -20.78 9.37
C GLY A 14 41.85 -19.92 8.74
N LEU A 15 41.10 -20.44 7.73
CA LEU A 15 39.99 -19.72 7.10
C LEU A 15 38.77 -19.57 8.03
N SER A 16 38.49 -20.57 8.87
CA SER A 16 37.34 -20.49 9.80
C SER A 16 37.56 -19.51 10.95
N ALA A 17 38.83 -19.20 11.28
CA ALA A 17 39.13 -18.21 12.31
C ALA A 17 39.05 -16.75 11.80
N THR A 18 39.26 -16.52 10.51
CA THR A 18 39.17 -15.18 9.91
C THR A 18 37.76 -14.83 9.45
N SER A 19 36.96 -15.83 9.05
CA SER A 19 35.55 -15.59 8.67
C SER A 19 34.61 -15.37 9.87
N GLY A 20 34.97 -15.89 11.05
CA GLY A 20 34.19 -15.67 12.27
C GLY A 20 34.25 -14.25 12.83
N TYR A 21 35.35 -13.52 12.57
CA TYR A 21 35.52 -12.14 13.02
C TYR A 21 34.76 -11.11 12.14
N ALA A 22 34.51 -11.43 10.87
CA ALA A 22 33.80 -10.54 9.97
C ALA A 22 32.26 -10.60 10.18
N ILE A 23 31.75 -11.68 10.79
CA ILE A 23 30.31 -11.85 11.03
C ILE A 23 29.90 -11.30 12.43
N ALA A 24 30.87 -11.11 13.33
CA ALA A 24 30.65 -10.62 14.70
C ALA A 24 31.06 -9.16 14.91
N ALA A 25 31.27 -8.39 13.85
CA ALA A 25 31.39 -6.95 14.01
C ALA A 25 30.00 -6.45 14.48
N PRO A 26 29.86 -5.93 15.71
CA PRO A 26 28.60 -5.34 16.11
C PRO A 26 28.29 -4.25 15.11
N TYR A 27 27.05 -4.20 14.64
CA TYR A 27 26.54 -3.07 13.89
C TYR A 27 26.59 -1.84 14.81
N VAL A 28 27.73 -1.20 14.83
CA VAL A 28 27.91 0.05 15.56
C VAL A 28 27.19 1.11 14.76
N LYS A 29 25.99 1.46 15.20
CA LYS A 29 25.37 2.73 14.82
C LYS A 29 26.32 3.82 15.31
N THR A 30 27.17 4.33 14.44
CA THR A 30 27.95 5.55 14.72
C THR A 30 26.97 6.70 14.78
N SER A 31 26.76 7.23 15.96
CA SER A 31 25.79 8.25 16.31
C SER A 31 26.11 9.67 15.80
N HIS A 32 26.77 9.83 14.66
CA HIS A 32 27.08 11.14 14.06
C HIS A 32 27.25 11.12 12.54
N SER A 33 26.74 10.14 11.86
CA SER A 33 26.52 10.27 10.42
C SER A 33 25.05 10.57 10.21
N ALA A 34 24.77 11.64 9.50
CA ALA A 34 23.47 11.84 8.91
C ALA A 34 23.01 10.51 8.33
N GLY A 35 21.94 9.95 8.86
CA GLY A 35 21.51 8.61 8.50
C GLY A 35 21.15 8.56 7.02
N ARG A 36 21.21 7.39 6.43
CA ARG A 36 20.62 7.13 5.13
C ARG A 36 19.32 6.39 5.36
N LEU A 37 18.26 6.79 4.66
CA LEU A 37 16.97 6.09 4.63
C LEU A 37 16.70 5.59 3.22
N LEU A 38 16.42 4.30 3.10
CA LEU A 38 15.93 3.64 1.90
C LEU A 38 14.42 3.50 2.01
N LEU A 39 13.69 4.08 1.05
CA LEU A 39 12.24 4.03 1.01
C LEU A 39 11.77 3.19 -0.18
N GLY A 40 11.06 2.11 0.08
CA GLY A 40 10.33 1.33 -0.92
C GLY A 40 8.93 1.90 -1.08
N ILE A 41 8.70 2.66 -2.12
CA ILE A 41 7.42 3.36 -2.34
C ILE A 41 6.66 2.68 -3.47
N TRP A 42 5.35 2.62 -3.35
CA TRP A 42 4.52 2.14 -4.43
C TRP A 42 4.63 3.05 -5.67
N ASP A 43 4.86 2.43 -6.82
CA ASP A 43 4.92 3.11 -8.11
C ASP A 43 3.51 3.60 -8.50
N HIS A 44 3.33 4.91 -8.51
CA HIS A 44 2.03 5.54 -8.70
C HIS A 44 1.60 5.53 -10.16
N TRP A 45 0.32 5.28 -10.44
CA TRP A 45 -0.23 5.28 -11.80
C TRP A 45 -0.43 6.68 -12.41
N ILE A 46 -0.38 7.75 -11.61
CA ILE A 46 -0.49 9.11 -12.11
C ILE A 46 0.88 9.56 -12.62
N PRO A 47 1.01 9.91 -13.91
CA PRO A 47 2.26 10.41 -14.46
C PRO A 47 2.81 11.60 -13.68
N GLY A 48 4.09 11.58 -13.37
CA GLY A 48 4.78 12.63 -12.61
C GLY A 48 4.57 12.63 -11.10
N ALA A 49 3.67 11.81 -10.55
CA ALA A 49 3.47 11.76 -9.10
C ALA A 49 4.70 11.25 -8.35
N ASN A 50 5.39 10.27 -8.91
CA ASN A 50 6.63 9.73 -8.32
C ASN A 50 7.71 10.80 -8.23
N ASP A 51 7.93 11.56 -9.30
CA ASP A 51 8.95 12.64 -9.34
C ASP A 51 8.67 13.72 -8.29
N VAL A 52 7.40 14.09 -8.12
CA VAL A 52 6.99 15.08 -7.11
C VAL A 52 7.23 14.55 -5.70
N LEU A 53 6.87 13.29 -5.44
CA LEU A 53 7.07 12.67 -4.13
C LEU A 53 8.56 12.52 -3.82
N GLU A 54 9.37 12.05 -4.77
CA GLU A 54 10.82 11.93 -4.61
C GLU A 54 11.45 13.28 -4.29
N ASN A 55 11.11 14.33 -5.02
CA ASN A 55 11.60 15.68 -4.78
C ASN A 55 11.26 16.19 -3.37
N ILE A 56 10.04 15.92 -2.88
CA ILE A 56 9.64 16.30 -1.52
C ILE A 56 10.49 15.55 -0.47
N LEU A 57 10.66 14.24 -0.66
CA LEU A 57 11.39 13.39 0.29
C LEU A 57 12.89 13.73 0.31
N VAL A 58 13.51 13.92 -0.86
CA VAL A 58 14.93 14.30 -0.98
C VAL A 58 15.16 15.68 -0.36
N SER A 59 14.29 16.67 -0.67
CA SER A 59 14.40 18.02 -0.07
C SER A 59 14.24 17.99 1.45
N TRP A 60 13.36 17.13 1.97
CA TRP A 60 13.25 16.92 3.42
C TRP A 60 14.55 16.34 3.98
N GLY A 61 15.14 15.35 3.30
CA GLY A 61 16.41 14.73 3.69
C GLY A 61 17.55 15.74 3.76
N GLU A 62 17.69 16.57 2.73
CA GLU A 62 18.69 17.64 2.67
C GLU A 62 18.55 18.62 3.83
N ASN A 63 17.31 19.04 4.15
CA ASN A 63 17.02 19.97 5.24
C ASN A 63 17.26 19.37 6.63
N ASN A 64 17.25 18.03 6.76
CA ASN A 64 17.44 17.32 8.02
C ASN A 64 18.77 16.56 8.11
N GLY A 65 19.64 16.70 7.11
CA GLY A 65 20.95 16.03 7.10
C GLY A 65 20.84 14.52 6.95
N VAL A 66 19.83 14.00 6.26
CA VAL A 66 19.57 12.58 6.00
C VAL A 66 19.64 12.31 4.51
N GLU A 67 20.45 11.34 4.09
CA GLU A 67 20.44 10.87 2.70
C GLU A 67 19.15 10.06 2.45
N ILE A 68 18.31 10.51 1.55
CA ILE A 68 17.09 9.79 1.15
C ILE A 68 17.33 9.11 -0.20
N LYS A 69 16.98 7.84 -0.27
CA LYS A 69 16.91 7.08 -1.52
C LYS A 69 15.55 6.45 -1.65
N VAL A 70 14.89 6.67 -2.79
CA VAL A 70 13.54 6.16 -3.07
C VAL A 70 13.61 5.13 -4.19
N ASP A 71 13.05 3.96 -3.97
CA ASP A 71 12.82 2.94 -4.98
C ASP A 71 11.31 2.82 -5.22
N PHE A 72 10.84 3.13 -6.45
CA PHE A 72 9.45 2.96 -6.82
C PHE A 72 9.18 1.53 -7.29
N ILE A 73 8.26 0.86 -6.61
CA ILE A 73 8.00 -0.57 -6.79
C ILE A 73 6.57 -0.76 -7.30
N THR A 74 6.44 -1.31 -8.50
CA THR A 74 5.14 -1.59 -9.09
C THR A 74 4.36 -2.67 -8.34
N SER A 75 3.03 -2.53 -8.32
CA SER A 75 2.13 -3.56 -7.82
C SER A 75 1.83 -4.65 -8.86
N VAL A 76 2.16 -4.43 -10.13
CA VAL A 76 1.94 -5.40 -11.20
C VAL A 76 2.66 -6.70 -10.90
N GLY A 77 1.96 -7.83 -11.04
CA GLY A 77 2.49 -9.15 -10.73
C GLY A 77 2.80 -9.34 -9.24
N ASN A 78 2.16 -8.59 -8.35
CA ASN A 78 2.41 -8.63 -6.90
C ASN A 78 3.86 -8.27 -6.50
N LYS A 79 4.61 -7.55 -7.34
CA LYS A 79 6.02 -7.26 -7.10
C LYS A 79 6.25 -6.55 -5.77
N LEU A 80 5.40 -5.57 -5.42
CA LEU A 80 5.47 -4.87 -4.14
C LEU A 80 5.39 -5.85 -2.95
N LEU A 81 4.42 -6.75 -2.96
CA LEU A 81 4.24 -7.78 -1.92
C LEU A 81 5.43 -8.75 -1.87
N LEU A 82 5.87 -9.21 -3.03
CA LEU A 82 7.00 -10.15 -3.12
C LEU A 82 8.30 -9.53 -2.61
N THR A 83 8.54 -8.25 -2.92
CA THR A 83 9.69 -7.50 -2.41
C THR A 83 9.62 -7.39 -0.89
N ALA A 84 8.50 -6.93 -0.34
CA ALA A 84 8.30 -6.83 1.11
C ALA A 84 8.49 -8.19 1.81
N GLN A 85 8.01 -9.29 1.23
CA GLN A 85 8.21 -10.63 1.76
C GLN A 85 9.67 -11.07 1.73
N ALA A 86 10.38 -10.80 0.63
CA ALA A 86 11.79 -11.17 0.48
C ALA A 86 12.67 -10.42 1.48
N GLU A 87 12.51 -9.11 1.58
CA GLU A 87 13.26 -8.25 2.50
C GLU A 87 12.98 -8.59 3.97
N SER A 88 11.72 -8.78 4.30
CA SER A 88 11.30 -9.20 5.64
C SER A 88 11.91 -10.55 6.06
N ARG A 89 12.11 -11.49 5.14
CA ARG A 89 12.82 -12.77 5.41
C ARG A 89 14.32 -12.58 5.52
N ALA A 90 14.90 -11.75 4.63
CA ALA A 90 16.32 -11.46 4.61
C ALA A 90 16.76 -10.53 5.76
N LYS A 91 15.82 -9.85 6.42
CA LYS A 91 16.05 -8.80 7.43
C LYS A 91 16.97 -7.71 6.91
N THR A 92 16.79 -7.33 5.67
CA THR A 92 17.54 -6.28 4.98
C THR A 92 16.72 -5.76 3.83
N GLY A 93 16.99 -4.55 3.38
CA GLY A 93 16.26 -3.89 2.29
C GLY A 93 15.90 -2.46 2.67
N HIS A 94 14.67 -2.07 2.39
CA HIS A 94 14.17 -0.73 2.70
C HIS A 94 13.92 -0.54 4.20
N ASP A 95 14.23 0.66 4.68
CA ASP A 95 13.98 1.06 6.07
C ASP A 95 12.51 1.40 6.28
N ILE A 96 11.88 2.03 5.28
CA ILE A 96 10.45 2.38 5.28
C ILE A 96 9.83 1.81 4.00
N PHE A 97 8.65 1.21 4.15
CA PHE A 97 7.95 0.59 3.04
C PHE A 97 6.52 1.14 2.93
N SER A 98 6.18 1.71 1.77
CA SER A 98 4.79 2.10 1.49
C SER A 98 3.97 0.86 1.16
N MET A 99 2.94 0.61 1.96
CA MET A 99 2.19 -0.63 1.90
C MET A 99 0.68 -0.37 1.78
N PRO A 100 -0.04 -1.21 1.03
CA PRO A 100 -1.49 -1.27 1.16
C PRO A 100 -1.91 -1.53 2.60
N THR A 101 -3.08 -1.05 2.99
CA THR A 101 -3.59 -1.10 4.37
C THR A 101 -3.51 -2.47 5.03
N TRP A 102 -3.82 -3.54 4.30
CA TRP A 102 -3.80 -4.92 4.83
C TRP A 102 -2.40 -5.50 5.06
N PHE A 103 -1.35 -4.87 4.55
CA PHE A 103 0.02 -5.36 4.76
C PHE A 103 0.45 -5.27 6.22
N CYS A 104 0.00 -4.28 6.96
CA CYS A 104 0.29 -4.21 8.40
C CYS A 104 -0.12 -5.50 9.12
N SER A 105 -1.30 -6.05 8.82
CA SER A 105 -1.75 -7.33 9.39
C SER A 105 -0.91 -8.51 8.93
N ILE A 106 -0.54 -8.57 7.65
CA ILE A 106 0.29 -9.66 7.09
C ILE A 106 1.68 -9.68 7.73
N PHE A 107 2.26 -8.50 7.95
CA PHE A 107 3.64 -8.35 8.42
C PHE A 107 3.75 -7.95 9.89
N LYS A 108 2.67 -7.93 10.66
CA LYS A 108 2.63 -7.39 12.03
C LYS A 108 3.75 -7.88 12.97
N HIS A 109 4.19 -9.14 12.80
CA HIS A 109 5.28 -9.71 13.60
C HIS A 109 6.68 -9.42 13.05
N ARG A 110 6.78 -8.61 12.00
CA ARG A 110 8.03 -8.27 11.32
C ARG A 110 8.24 -6.79 11.15
N LEU A 111 7.19 -6.02 11.45
CA LEU A 111 7.22 -4.57 11.49
C LEU A 111 7.62 -4.13 12.90
N GLU A 112 8.51 -3.17 12.97
CA GLU A 112 8.84 -2.52 14.24
C GLU A 112 7.63 -1.69 14.74
N SER A 113 7.58 -1.48 16.06
CA SER A 113 6.65 -0.51 16.64
C SER A 113 7.10 0.91 16.28
N ILE A 114 6.13 1.71 15.87
CA ILE A 114 6.33 3.14 15.62
C ILE A 114 5.43 3.99 16.52
N ASP A 115 5.15 3.50 17.73
CA ASP A 115 4.25 4.13 18.69
C ASP A 115 4.61 5.59 18.92
N GLU A 116 5.86 5.90 19.23
CA GLU A 116 6.35 7.27 19.48
C GLU A 116 6.09 8.21 18.28
N VAL A 117 6.25 7.70 17.05
CA VAL A 117 6.02 8.50 15.84
C VAL A 117 4.54 8.81 15.66
N VAL A 118 3.68 7.81 15.87
CA VAL A 118 2.23 7.99 15.69
C VAL A 118 1.63 8.81 16.83
N GLU A 119 2.10 8.63 18.04
CA GLU A 119 1.70 9.46 19.20
C GLU A 119 2.07 10.94 18.97
N ASP A 120 3.26 11.23 18.46
CA ASP A 120 3.67 12.60 18.10
C ASP A 120 2.78 13.19 16.98
N ILE A 121 2.37 12.38 16.02
CA ILE A 121 1.42 12.79 14.96
C ILE A 121 0.05 13.09 15.57
N ILE A 122 -0.44 12.24 16.47
CA ILE A 122 -1.73 12.42 17.12
C ILE A 122 -1.72 13.69 17.99
N ASP A 123 -0.67 13.92 18.75
CA ASP A 123 -0.52 15.10 19.60
C ASP A 123 -0.52 16.41 18.80
N LYS A 124 0.08 16.40 17.61
CA LYS A 124 0.19 17.58 16.74
C LYS A 124 -1.04 17.81 15.86
N HIS A 125 -1.69 16.75 15.42
CA HIS A 125 -2.69 16.80 14.34
C HIS A 125 -4.07 16.24 14.74
N GLY A 126 -4.18 15.65 15.93
CA GLY A 126 -5.40 15.03 16.44
C GLY A 126 -5.51 13.55 16.10
N THR A 127 -6.56 12.93 16.61
CA THR A 127 -6.79 11.50 16.53
C THR A 127 -6.95 11.01 15.09
N LEU A 128 -6.31 9.90 14.78
CA LEU A 128 -6.43 9.24 13.49
C LEU A 128 -7.81 8.62 13.29
N LEU A 129 -8.23 8.49 12.04
CA LEU A 129 -9.49 7.84 11.68
C LEU A 129 -9.55 6.41 12.23
N ALA A 130 -10.75 5.96 12.60
CA ALA A 130 -10.96 4.60 13.11
C ALA A 130 -10.47 3.51 12.14
N SER A 131 -10.59 3.74 10.83
CA SER A 131 -10.04 2.84 9.82
C SER A 131 -8.51 2.74 9.87
N ALA A 132 -7.81 3.85 10.08
CA ALA A 132 -6.35 3.84 10.23
C ALA A 132 -5.93 3.08 11.49
N GLN A 133 -6.65 3.28 12.60
CA GLN A 133 -6.42 2.54 13.84
C GLN A 133 -6.64 1.03 13.63
N PHE A 134 -7.75 0.65 12.98
CA PHE A 134 -8.06 -0.76 12.69
C PHE A 134 -6.97 -1.46 11.88
N TYR A 135 -6.42 -0.80 10.86
CA TYR A 135 -5.41 -1.42 10.00
C TYR A 135 -3.99 -1.37 10.56
N ALA A 136 -3.64 -0.38 11.35
CA ALA A 136 -2.26 -0.12 11.71
C ALA A 136 -1.94 -0.28 13.21
N HIS A 137 -2.93 -0.20 14.11
CA HIS A 137 -2.74 -0.43 15.54
C HIS A 137 -3.08 -1.88 15.86
N LEU A 138 -2.05 -2.74 15.88
CA LEU A 138 -2.18 -4.18 15.98
C LEU A 138 -1.45 -4.72 17.22
N ASP A 139 -2.12 -5.58 17.96
CA ASP A 139 -1.57 -6.19 19.19
C ASP A 139 -1.07 -5.13 20.21
N GLY A 140 -1.76 -3.98 20.29
CA GLY A 140 -1.43 -2.89 21.21
C GLY A 140 -0.31 -1.96 20.74
N HIS A 141 0.15 -2.08 19.50
CA HIS A 141 1.23 -1.27 18.93
C HIS A 141 0.91 -0.74 17.55
N TRP A 142 1.38 0.44 17.25
CA TRP A 142 1.34 0.99 15.90
C TRP A 142 2.40 0.32 15.02
N ARG A 143 1.95 -0.29 13.94
CA ARG A 143 2.80 -0.98 12.94
C ARG A 143 2.90 -0.22 11.61
N GLY A 144 2.19 0.87 11.49
CA GLY A 144 2.19 1.74 10.33
C GLY A 144 1.59 3.09 10.66
N ALA A 145 1.93 4.09 9.87
CA ALA A 145 1.30 5.40 9.89
C ALA A 145 0.55 5.61 8.56
N PRO A 146 -0.58 6.34 8.57
CA PRO A 146 -1.25 6.69 7.33
C PRO A 146 -0.32 7.51 6.43
N ALA A 147 -0.16 7.08 5.18
CA ALA A 147 0.54 7.88 4.20
C ALA A 147 -0.42 8.93 3.60
N PRO A 148 0.06 10.11 3.22
CA PRO A 148 -0.76 11.16 2.63
C PRO A 148 -1.13 10.86 1.15
N THR A 149 -0.96 9.63 0.71
CA THR A 149 -1.16 9.20 -0.66
C THR A 149 -2.43 8.39 -0.79
N GLY A 150 -3.41 8.96 -1.48
CA GLY A 150 -4.61 8.26 -1.88
C GLY A 150 -5.67 8.12 -0.78
N SER A 151 -6.87 7.99 -1.22
CA SER A 151 -7.99 7.55 -0.42
C SER A 151 -8.61 6.32 -1.08
N PHE A 152 -9.02 5.35 -0.27
CA PHE A 152 -9.69 4.18 -0.78
C PHE A 152 -11.17 4.50 -0.97
N PHE A 153 -11.49 5.18 -2.06
CA PHE A 153 -12.86 5.27 -2.53
C PHE A 153 -12.98 4.39 -3.77
N ASP A 154 -13.77 3.36 -3.66
CA ASP A 154 -14.17 2.56 -4.82
C ASP A 154 -15.36 3.24 -5.53
N ALA A 155 -15.28 4.57 -5.66
CA ALA A 155 -16.26 5.34 -6.37
C ALA A 155 -16.15 5.08 -7.88
N MET A 156 -17.29 4.92 -8.51
CA MET A 156 -17.35 4.77 -9.95
C MET A 156 -16.93 6.08 -10.64
N VAL A 157 -16.00 5.99 -11.58
CA VAL A 157 -15.65 7.09 -12.47
C VAL A 157 -16.44 6.95 -13.75
N SER A 158 -17.29 7.93 -14.07
CA SER A 158 -18.25 7.83 -15.15
C SER A 158 -18.11 8.95 -16.17
N ARG A 159 -18.26 8.62 -17.43
CA ARG A 159 -18.44 9.56 -18.53
C ARG A 159 -19.89 10.04 -18.53
N PHE A 160 -20.18 11.20 -17.95
CA PHE A 160 -21.52 11.78 -17.81
C PHE A 160 -22.21 11.96 -19.15
N ASP A 161 -21.48 12.37 -20.17
CA ASP A 161 -21.97 12.55 -21.54
C ASP A 161 -22.48 11.22 -22.12
N LEU A 162 -21.72 10.13 -21.99
CA LEU A 162 -22.11 8.81 -22.51
C LEU A 162 -23.31 8.23 -21.77
N PHE A 163 -23.36 8.39 -20.45
CA PHE A 163 -24.52 7.95 -19.67
C PHE A 163 -25.80 8.68 -20.06
N LYS A 164 -25.70 10.00 -20.29
CA LYS A 164 -26.84 10.81 -20.69
C LYS A 164 -27.30 10.48 -22.11
N GLU A 165 -26.34 10.31 -23.05
CA GLU A 165 -26.62 10.04 -24.45
C GLU A 165 -27.19 8.64 -24.69
N HIS A 166 -26.59 7.60 -24.08
CA HIS A 166 -26.92 6.22 -24.42
C HIS A 166 -27.80 5.51 -23.38
N ALA A 167 -27.74 5.92 -22.12
CA ALA A 167 -28.55 5.34 -21.07
C ALA A 167 -29.70 6.24 -20.59
N GLY A 168 -29.75 7.51 -21.04
CA GLY A 168 -30.76 8.46 -20.60
C GLY A 168 -30.61 8.93 -19.15
N ILE A 169 -29.45 8.68 -18.52
CA ILE A 169 -29.21 8.92 -17.10
C ILE A 169 -28.31 10.14 -16.94
N ASP A 170 -28.80 11.16 -16.25
CA ASP A 170 -28.03 12.36 -15.92
C ASP A 170 -27.35 12.21 -14.56
N LEU A 171 -26.19 11.54 -14.56
CA LEU A 171 -25.41 11.31 -13.33
C LEU A 171 -24.95 12.62 -12.68
N GLN A 172 -24.76 13.69 -13.45
CA GLN A 172 -24.37 14.98 -12.90
C GLN A 172 -25.51 15.62 -12.12
N ALA A 173 -26.75 15.46 -12.58
CA ALA A 173 -27.91 15.91 -11.85
C ALA A 173 -28.19 15.05 -10.59
N MET A 174 -27.94 13.74 -10.67
CA MET A 174 -28.06 12.84 -9.52
C MET A 174 -27.03 13.10 -8.43
N PHE A 175 -25.80 13.39 -8.82
CA PHE A 175 -24.65 13.56 -7.91
C PHE A 175 -23.93 14.90 -8.18
N PRO A 176 -24.61 16.05 -7.96
CA PRO A 176 -24.01 17.34 -8.18
C PRO A 176 -22.84 17.59 -7.23
N ALA A 177 -21.77 18.22 -7.73
CA ALA A 177 -20.69 18.67 -6.90
C ALA A 177 -21.13 19.92 -6.11
N ASN A 178 -20.87 19.92 -4.79
CA ASN A 178 -21.11 21.04 -3.88
C ASN A 178 -22.59 21.48 -3.72
N GLU A 179 -23.53 20.66 -4.11
CA GLU A 179 -24.96 20.90 -3.94
C GLU A 179 -25.64 19.77 -3.16
N ASN A 180 -26.85 20.06 -2.64
CA ASN A 180 -27.65 19.03 -2.01
C ASN A 180 -28.16 18.06 -3.08
N ARG A 181 -28.00 16.77 -2.82
CA ARG A 181 -28.47 15.71 -3.72
C ARG A 181 -30.00 15.63 -3.69
N ASP A 182 -30.61 15.49 -4.86
CA ASP A 182 -32.03 15.13 -4.94
C ASP A 182 -32.20 13.63 -4.64
N THR A 183 -32.80 13.35 -3.49
CA THR A 183 -33.04 11.98 -3.04
C THR A 183 -33.97 11.18 -3.97
N ASN A 184 -34.86 11.83 -4.71
CA ASN A 184 -35.75 11.15 -5.64
C ASN A 184 -34.93 10.60 -6.84
N LEU A 185 -34.00 11.40 -7.37
CA LEU A 185 -33.15 10.96 -8.47
C LEU A 185 -32.20 9.84 -8.03
N ILE A 186 -31.69 9.89 -6.80
CA ILE A 186 -30.76 8.89 -6.28
C ILE A 186 -31.47 7.56 -6.02
N ASN A 187 -32.71 7.58 -5.56
CA ASN A 187 -33.47 6.36 -5.28
C ASN A 187 -33.73 5.52 -6.54
N ASP A 188 -33.72 6.13 -7.71
CA ASP A 188 -33.84 5.44 -8.99
C ASP A 188 -32.53 4.77 -9.44
N TRP A 189 -31.40 5.10 -8.78
CA TRP A 189 -30.10 4.49 -9.06
C TRP A 189 -29.92 3.18 -8.31
N THR A 190 -30.55 2.13 -8.84
CA THR A 190 -30.51 0.76 -8.32
C THR A 190 -29.53 -0.11 -9.11
N TRP A 191 -29.27 -1.34 -8.63
CA TRP A 191 -28.49 -2.32 -9.39
C TRP A 191 -29.15 -2.69 -10.73
N ASP A 192 -30.47 -2.70 -10.79
CA ASP A 192 -31.21 -2.93 -12.06
C ASP A 192 -30.97 -1.77 -13.02
N ALA A 193 -31.06 -0.54 -12.56
CA ALA A 193 -30.74 0.64 -13.38
C ALA A 193 -29.26 0.63 -13.85
N PHE A 194 -28.34 0.22 -12.98
CA PHE A 194 -26.93 0.06 -13.32
C PHE A 194 -26.72 -0.98 -14.43
N LEU A 195 -27.37 -2.14 -14.35
CA LEU A 195 -27.26 -3.20 -15.35
C LEU A 195 -27.88 -2.80 -16.68
N ILE A 196 -29.05 -2.15 -16.67
CA ILE A 196 -29.68 -1.61 -17.87
C ILE A 196 -28.78 -0.55 -18.54
N ALA A 197 -28.17 0.33 -17.75
CA ALA A 197 -27.21 1.29 -18.27
C ALA A 197 -25.98 0.61 -18.88
N ALA A 198 -25.49 -0.45 -18.25
CA ALA A 198 -24.37 -1.22 -18.76
C ALA A 198 -24.68 -1.87 -20.11
N GLU A 199 -25.89 -2.45 -20.28
CA GLU A 199 -26.38 -3.04 -21.53
C GLU A 199 -26.49 -1.97 -22.62
N ASN A 200 -27.16 -0.86 -22.35
CA ASN A 200 -27.33 0.24 -23.31
C ASN A 200 -25.98 0.82 -23.78
N LEU A 201 -25.03 1.00 -22.87
CA LEU A 201 -23.69 1.48 -23.25
C LEU A 201 -22.90 0.43 -24.02
N TYR A 202 -23.05 -0.85 -23.67
CA TYR A 202 -22.43 -1.94 -24.42
C TYR A 202 -22.93 -1.98 -25.87
N ASP A 203 -24.24 -1.88 -26.11
CA ASP A 203 -24.86 -1.86 -27.43
C ASP A 203 -24.42 -0.62 -28.25
N ALA A 204 -24.17 0.49 -27.57
CA ALA A 204 -23.60 1.69 -28.19
C ALA A 204 -22.07 1.59 -28.46
N GLY A 205 -21.43 0.46 -28.16
CA GLY A 205 -19.98 0.28 -28.31
C GLY A 205 -19.15 1.03 -27.26
N LYS A 206 -19.73 1.32 -26.10
CA LYS A 206 -19.13 2.03 -24.96
C LYS A 206 -19.24 1.22 -23.66
N PRO A 207 -18.74 -0.03 -23.63
CA PRO A 207 -18.93 -0.91 -22.47
C PRO A 207 -18.31 -0.34 -21.20
N PHE A 208 -18.86 -0.77 -20.06
CA PHE A 208 -18.25 -0.49 -18.77
C PHE A 208 -16.85 -1.15 -18.67
N GLY A 209 -15.89 -0.39 -18.18
CA GLY A 209 -14.53 -0.88 -17.89
C GLY A 209 -14.41 -1.39 -16.46
N ALA A 210 -15.30 -2.31 -16.03
CA ALA A 210 -15.24 -2.85 -14.69
C ALA A 210 -14.19 -3.97 -14.59
N THR A 211 -13.33 -3.90 -13.58
CA THR A 211 -12.31 -4.92 -13.34
C THR A 211 -12.93 -6.12 -12.64
N ILE A 212 -12.89 -7.29 -13.27
CA ILE A 212 -13.26 -8.57 -12.69
C ILE A 212 -12.05 -9.48 -12.78
N GLY A 213 -11.33 -9.71 -11.69
CA GLY A 213 -10.18 -10.60 -11.78
C GLY A 213 -9.17 -10.50 -10.64
N ALA A 214 -7.94 -10.85 -10.93
CA ALA A 214 -6.86 -11.10 -9.97
C ALA A 214 -6.21 -9.85 -9.37
N THR A 215 -6.82 -8.68 -9.50
CA THR A 215 -6.29 -7.44 -8.91
C THR A 215 -7.18 -6.94 -7.77
N PRO A 216 -6.61 -6.19 -6.80
CA PRO A 216 -7.40 -5.56 -5.74
C PRO A 216 -8.51 -4.61 -6.25
N ASP A 217 -8.44 -4.19 -7.51
CA ASP A 217 -9.41 -3.26 -8.12
C ASP A 217 -10.80 -3.89 -8.34
N SER A 218 -10.93 -5.22 -8.20
CA SER A 218 -12.23 -5.91 -8.18
C SER A 218 -12.99 -5.78 -6.84
N ARG A 219 -12.52 -4.97 -5.90
CA ARG A 219 -13.19 -4.73 -4.60
C ARG A 219 -14.61 -4.20 -4.70
N TRP A 220 -14.96 -3.52 -5.79
CA TRP A 220 -16.33 -3.07 -6.03
C TRP A 220 -17.36 -4.21 -6.00
N LEU A 221 -16.93 -5.45 -6.31
CA LEU A 221 -17.76 -6.64 -6.17
C LEU A 221 -18.22 -6.88 -4.73
N SER A 222 -17.39 -6.49 -3.74
CA SER A 222 -17.80 -6.62 -2.34
C SER A 222 -18.97 -5.71 -2.01
N ALA A 223 -19.02 -4.51 -2.59
CA ALA A 223 -20.19 -3.62 -2.44
C ALA A 223 -21.45 -4.23 -3.07
N LEU A 224 -21.31 -4.85 -4.24
CA LEU A 224 -22.40 -5.58 -4.88
C LEU A 224 -22.90 -6.73 -3.98
N PHE A 225 -22.02 -7.60 -3.53
CA PHE A 225 -22.40 -8.74 -2.69
C PHE A 225 -23.02 -8.30 -1.36
N THR A 226 -22.44 -7.29 -0.71
CA THR A 226 -22.99 -6.73 0.53
C THR A 226 -24.39 -6.13 0.34
N SER A 227 -24.65 -5.49 -0.81
CA SER A 227 -26.00 -4.96 -1.10
C SER A 227 -27.06 -6.03 -1.27
N TYR A 228 -26.66 -7.26 -1.59
CA TYR A 228 -27.53 -8.45 -1.60
C TYR A 228 -27.46 -9.26 -0.29
N GLY A 229 -26.89 -8.70 0.77
CA GLY A 229 -26.87 -9.31 2.10
C GLY A 229 -25.73 -10.32 2.33
N ALA A 230 -24.74 -10.38 1.43
CA ALA A 230 -23.58 -11.22 1.69
C ALA A 230 -22.68 -10.60 2.76
N GLU A 231 -22.21 -11.40 3.67
CA GLU A 231 -21.26 -11.08 4.70
C GLU A 231 -20.10 -12.09 4.62
N LEU A 232 -18.90 -11.63 4.34
CA LEU A 232 -17.72 -12.51 4.27
C LEU A 232 -17.10 -12.77 5.62
N VAL A 233 -17.21 -11.78 6.51
CA VAL A 233 -16.68 -11.82 7.86
C VAL A 233 -17.68 -11.13 8.77
N ASN A 234 -18.05 -11.79 9.86
CA ASN A 234 -18.95 -11.19 10.84
C ASN A 234 -18.24 -10.11 11.69
N LYS A 235 -19.00 -9.44 12.55
CA LYS A 235 -18.47 -8.40 13.45
C LYS A 235 -17.37 -8.89 14.42
N ASP A 236 -17.29 -10.17 14.66
CA ASP A 236 -16.33 -10.81 15.56
C ASP A 236 -15.06 -11.28 14.81
N GLY A 237 -15.05 -11.13 13.48
CA GLY A 237 -13.92 -11.49 12.62
C GLY A 237 -13.94 -12.93 12.10
N ASP A 238 -15.02 -13.67 12.34
CA ASP A 238 -15.17 -15.04 11.85
C ASP A 238 -15.66 -15.02 10.39
N ILE A 239 -15.17 -15.97 9.61
CA ILE A 239 -15.63 -16.20 8.24
C ILE A 239 -17.02 -16.84 8.29
N THR A 240 -18.00 -16.24 7.60
CA THR A 240 -19.39 -16.68 7.55
C THR A 240 -19.66 -17.60 6.37
#